data_c92dec6f6fdcd3fe33c3bfecf1d9622f
#
_entry.id   c92dec6f6fdcd3fe33c3bfecf1d9622f
#
_cell.length_a   1.000
_cell.length_b   1.000
_cell.length_c   1.000
_cell.angle_alpha   90.00
_cell.angle_beta   90.00
_cell.angle_gamma   90.00
#
_symmetry.space_group_name_H-M   'P 1'
#
loop_
_entity.id
_entity.type
_entity.pdbx_description
1 polymer ?
#
loop_
_entity_poly.entity_id
_entity_poly.type
_entity_poly.pdbx_seq_one_letter_code
_entity_poly.pdbx_strand_id
1 'polypeptide(L)'
;MTLKKCMCKKIVIRGPLDGLSFDRSLNYSHEELKPSDELVEGDIVILSSSNLFRLVEDIVVSRRLNPVCRIVVFPLPFQENLIVSLFPFVEFVKSPKVTLEEIYSERGTYRHDTVIRRLSEREKKILTPLSYGMSDKETAEVLGVSRRTVVRTKQRVIEKKGLVSTGQLSVFSALLKWIGEEETSVRKREKGVESEHERKREGDFQRTRQGHPFRGVFPPLP
;
A
#
# COMPACT_ATOMS: atom_id res chain seq x y z
N MET A 1 -30.85 -11.13 -19.21
CA MET A 1 -29.78 -11.16 -18.19
C MET A 1 -29.44 -9.72 -17.82
N THR A 2 -29.95 -9.27 -16.68
CA THR A 2 -29.74 -7.90 -16.19
C THR A 2 -28.34 -7.82 -15.65
N LEU A 3 -27.44 -7.13 -16.35
CA LEU A 3 -26.13 -6.74 -15.82
C LEU A 3 -26.39 -5.98 -14.52
N LYS A 4 -26.08 -6.60 -13.37
CA LYS A 4 -25.92 -5.88 -12.12
C LYS A 4 -24.85 -4.83 -12.38
N LYS A 5 -25.28 -3.59 -12.55
CA LYS A 5 -24.45 -2.41 -12.71
C LYS A 5 -23.59 -2.33 -11.45
N CYS A 6 -22.39 -2.87 -11.53
CA CYS A 6 -21.39 -2.71 -10.46
C CYS A 6 -21.15 -1.20 -10.38
N MET A 7 -21.57 -0.60 -9.28
CA MET A 7 -21.48 0.86 -9.12
C MET A 7 -20.05 1.22 -8.73
N CYS A 8 -19.14 1.21 -9.69
CA CYS A 8 -17.90 1.92 -9.55
C CYS A 8 -18.22 3.40 -9.38
N LYS A 9 -17.87 3.96 -8.24
CA LYS A 9 -18.22 5.35 -7.92
C LYS A 9 -17.19 6.31 -8.49
N LYS A 10 -15.92 5.90 -8.54
CA LYS A 10 -14.81 6.75 -8.95
C LYS A 10 -13.73 5.90 -9.63
N ILE A 11 -13.17 6.42 -10.72
CA ILE A 11 -11.93 5.92 -11.31
C ILE A 11 -10.87 6.98 -11.09
N VAL A 12 -9.82 6.63 -10.38
CA VAL A 12 -8.66 7.50 -10.13
C VAL A 12 -7.49 6.99 -10.94
N ILE A 13 -6.91 7.88 -11.73
CA ILE A 13 -5.80 7.56 -12.64
C ILE A 13 -4.57 8.32 -12.21
N ARG A 14 -3.44 7.63 -12.11
CA ARG A 14 -2.17 8.23 -11.72
C ARG A 14 -1.03 7.77 -12.62
N GLY A 15 -0.31 8.72 -13.14
CA GLY A 15 0.84 8.52 -14.02
C GLY A 15 0.54 8.67 -15.51
N PRO A 16 1.56 8.56 -16.38
CA PRO A 16 1.40 8.66 -17.82
C PRO A 16 0.58 7.46 -18.33
N LEU A 17 -0.41 7.76 -19.13
CA LEU A 17 -1.34 6.77 -19.67
C LEU A 17 -1.23 6.68 -21.20
N ASP A 18 -0.01 6.67 -21.70
CA ASP A 18 0.24 6.50 -23.12
C ASP A 18 -0.33 5.15 -23.58
N GLY A 19 -1.43 5.20 -24.34
CA GLY A 19 -2.10 4.02 -24.88
C GLY A 19 -3.49 3.70 -24.33
N LEU A 20 -3.95 4.37 -23.25
CA LEU A 20 -5.35 4.26 -22.83
C LEU A 20 -6.25 5.08 -23.75
N SER A 21 -7.24 4.43 -24.33
CA SER A 21 -8.33 5.14 -24.99
C SER A 21 -9.42 5.43 -23.97
N PHE A 22 -9.78 6.71 -23.85
CA PHE A 22 -10.79 7.18 -22.91
C PHE A 22 -12.13 7.33 -23.62
N ASP A 23 -13.16 6.65 -23.12
CA ASP A 23 -14.54 7.01 -23.44
C ASP A 23 -14.96 8.15 -22.50
N ARG A 24 -15.38 9.28 -23.08
CA ARG A 24 -15.85 10.48 -22.35
C ARG A 24 -17.10 10.23 -21.49
N SER A 25 -17.72 9.08 -21.62
CA SER A 25 -18.92 8.71 -20.85
C SER A 25 -18.62 8.24 -19.41
N LEU A 26 -17.37 7.96 -19.09
CA LEU A 26 -16.97 7.52 -17.75
C LEU A 26 -16.46 8.70 -16.91
N ASN A 27 -17.02 8.86 -15.71
CA ASN A 27 -16.51 9.80 -14.73
C ASN A 27 -15.15 9.31 -14.23
N TYR A 28 -14.08 9.98 -14.62
CA TYR A 28 -12.74 9.73 -14.10
C TYR A 28 -12.11 11.03 -13.63
N SER A 29 -11.29 10.98 -12.61
CA SER A 29 -10.43 12.08 -12.20
C SER A 29 -8.97 11.71 -12.45
N HIS A 30 -8.27 12.60 -13.14
CA HIS A 30 -6.81 12.53 -13.30
C HIS A 30 -6.20 13.43 -12.23
N GLU A 31 -6.07 12.91 -11.02
CA GLU A 31 -5.60 13.66 -9.87
C GLU A 31 -4.50 12.90 -9.13
N GLU A 32 -3.64 13.64 -8.47
CA GLU A 32 -2.77 13.04 -7.47
C GLU A 32 -3.62 12.56 -6.29
N LEU A 33 -3.51 11.27 -5.95
CA LEU A 33 -4.10 10.73 -4.72
C LEU A 33 -3.49 11.45 -3.53
N LYS A 34 -4.31 12.26 -2.86
CA LYS A 34 -3.93 12.91 -1.61
C LYS A 34 -4.33 12.03 -0.44
N PRO A 35 -3.63 12.12 0.70
CA PRO A 35 -4.04 11.41 1.92
C PRO A 35 -5.46 11.74 2.41
N SER A 36 -6.02 12.87 1.92
CA SER A 36 -7.39 13.31 2.21
C SER A 36 -8.45 12.72 1.29
N ASP A 37 -8.07 11.99 0.25
CA ASP A 37 -9.03 11.44 -0.70
C ASP A 37 -9.74 10.25 -0.10
N GLU A 38 -11.08 10.30 -0.11
CA GLU A 38 -11.90 9.16 0.27
C GLU A 38 -12.09 8.24 -0.94
N LEU A 39 -11.52 7.04 -0.85
CA LEU A 39 -11.81 5.93 -1.74
C LEU A 39 -12.84 5.02 -1.07
N VAL A 40 -13.84 4.58 -1.82
CA VAL A 40 -14.90 3.70 -1.32
C VAL A 40 -14.85 2.33 -2.02
N GLU A 41 -15.59 1.37 -1.48
CA GLU A 41 -15.74 0.06 -2.12
C GLU A 41 -16.31 0.21 -3.54
N GLY A 42 -15.67 -0.43 -4.50
CA GLY A 42 -16.02 -0.33 -5.93
C GLY A 42 -15.21 0.72 -6.69
N ASP A 43 -14.43 1.56 -6.03
CA ASP A 43 -13.51 2.46 -6.72
C ASP A 43 -12.35 1.70 -7.36
N ILE A 44 -11.88 2.21 -8.49
CA ILE A 44 -10.76 1.65 -9.23
C ILE A 44 -9.63 2.68 -9.24
N VAL A 45 -8.45 2.26 -8.81
CA VAL A 45 -7.22 3.07 -8.91
C VAL A 45 -6.35 2.47 -10.00
N ILE A 46 -6.09 3.26 -11.02
CA ILE A 46 -5.24 2.88 -12.16
C ILE A 46 -3.89 3.56 -12.01
N LEU A 47 -2.83 2.77 -11.95
CA LEU A 47 -1.47 3.24 -11.69
C LEU A 47 -0.56 2.93 -12.86
N SER A 48 0.21 3.93 -13.28
CA SER A 48 1.28 3.78 -14.26
C SER A 48 2.47 4.64 -13.84
N SER A 49 3.66 4.09 -13.82
CA SER A 49 4.89 4.84 -13.52
C SER A 49 6.11 4.17 -14.13
N SER A 50 7.00 4.94 -14.69
CA SER A 50 8.34 4.49 -15.10
C SER A 50 9.27 4.30 -13.90
N ASN A 51 8.91 4.83 -12.73
CA ASN A 51 9.67 4.71 -11.50
C ASN A 51 9.00 3.68 -10.58
N LEU A 52 9.70 2.56 -10.33
CA LEU A 52 9.20 1.47 -9.50
C LEU A 52 8.88 1.92 -8.06
N PHE A 53 9.73 2.75 -7.45
CA PHE A 53 9.49 3.22 -6.08
C PHE A 53 8.22 4.06 -5.99
N ARG A 54 8.01 4.96 -6.96
CA ARG A 54 6.79 5.75 -7.07
C ARG A 54 5.56 4.86 -7.23
N LEU A 55 5.64 3.84 -8.08
CA LEU A 55 4.55 2.89 -8.27
C LEU A 55 4.21 2.13 -6.99
N VAL A 56 5.23 1.67 -6.27
CA VAL A 56 5.06 0.98 -4.98
C VAL A 56 4.45 1.91 -3.93
N GLU A 57 4.91 3.17 -3.86
CA GLU A 57 4.34 4.21 -2.99
C GLU A 57 2.85 4.41 -3.27
N ASP A 58 2.49 4.56 -4.55
CA ASP A 58 1.12 4.77 -4.99
C ASP A 58 0.21 3.57 -4.64
N ILE A 59 0.71 2.34 -4.78
CA ILE A 59 -0.01 1.13 -4.36
C ILE A 59 -0.24 1.14 -2.85
N VAL A 60 0.80 1.45 -2.06
CA VAL A 60 0.71 1.49 -0.59
C VAL A 60 -0.27 2.57 -0.14
N VAL A 61 -0.19 3.78 -0.71
CA VAL A 61 -1.12 4.88 -0.40
C VAL A 61 -2.55 4.49 -0.76
N SER A 62 -2.79 3.98 -1.96
CA SER A 62 -4.13 3.56 -2.39
C SER A 62 -4.72 2.50 -1.46
N ARG A 63 -3.91 1.53 -1.04
CA ARG A 63 -4.34 0.46 -0.14
C ARG A 63 -4.64 0.96 1.28
N ARG A 64 -3.97 2.01 1.74
CA ARG A 64 -4.25 2.67 3.02
C ARG A 64 -5.57 3.45 2.97
N LEU A 65 -5.80 4.19 1.89
CA LEU A 65 -7.02 4.98 1.72
C LEU A 65 -8.25 4.08 1.67
N ASN A 66 -8.17 2.95 0.96
CA ASN A 66 -9.22 1.95 0.97
C ASN A 66 -8.68 0.52 0.77
N PRO A 67 -8.79 -0.34 1.79
CA PRO A 67 -8.35 -1.74 1.68
C PRO A 67 -9.11 -2.58 0.66
N VAL A 68 -10.26 -2.15 0.18
CA VAL A 68 -11.12 -2.92 -0.74
C VAL A 68 -11.22 -2.32 -2.15
N CYS A 69 -10.54 -1.19 -2.43
CA CYS A 69 -10.48 -0.67 -3.79
C CYS A 69 -9.71 -1.62 -4.73
N ARG A 70 -10.11 -1.64 -6.00
CA ARG A 70 -9.36 -2.34 -7.04
C ARG A 70 -8.17 -1.50 -7.45
N ILE A 71 -6.98 -2.09 -7.45
CA ILE A 71 -5.75 -1.45 -7.91
C ILE A 71 -5.30 -2.14 -9.18
N VAL A 72 -5.29 -1.40 -10.27
CA VAL A 72 -4.89 -1.86 -11.60
C VAL A 72 -3.59 -1.19 -12.00
N VAL A 73 -2.60 -1.95 -12.39
CA VAL A 73 -1.27 -1.46 -12.73
C VAL A 73 -0.95 -1.71 -14.20
N PHE A 74 -0.34 -0.71 -14.83
CA PHE A 74 0.35 -0.85 -16.11
C PHE A 74 1.81 -1.23 -15.81
N PRO A 75 2.18 -2.50 -15.91
CA PRO A 75 3.51 -2.93 -15.54
C PRO A 75 4.52 -2.50 -16.62
N LEU A 76 5.68 -2.06 -16.20
CA LEU A 76 6.83 -2.03 -17.08
C LEU A 76 7.42 -3.45 -17.20
N PRO A 77 8.02 -3.79 -18.33
CA PRO A 77 8.81 -5.01 -18.47
C PRO A 77 9.74 -5.18 -17.27
N PHE A 78 9.83 -6.37 -16.70
CA PHE A 78 10.64 -6.73 -15.54
C PHE A 78 10.14 -6.33 -14.15
N GLN A 79 9.07 -5.53 -14.02
CA GLN A 79 8.54 -5.11 -12.72
C GLN A 79 7.40 -5.99 -12.22
N GLU A 80 6.69 -6.64 -13.11
CA GLU A 80 5.46 -7.39 -12.82
C GLU A 80 5.66 -8.43 -11.72
N ASN A 81 6.65 -9.33 -11.88
CA ASN A 81 6.95 -10.35 -10.87
C ASN A 81 7.28 -9.76 -9.50
N LEU A 82 7.96 -8.61 -9.49
CA LEU A 82 8.33 -7.93 -8.27
C LEU A 82 7.09 -7.32 -7.58
N ILE A 83 6.22 -6.67 -8.35
CA ILE A 83 4.97 -6.09 -7.83
C ILE A 83 4.05 -7.19 -7.32
N VAL A 84 3.85 -8.27 -8.06
CA VAL A 84 3.08 -9.45 -7.61
C VAL A 84 3.63 -10.02 -6.32
N SER A 85 4.96 -10.09 -6.19
CA SER A 85 5.62 -10.62 -5.00
C SER A 85 5.38 -9.79 -3.75
N LEU A 86 5.20 -8.46 -3.90
CA LEU A 86 4.89 -7.52 -2.83
C LEU A 86 3.38 -7.38 -2.59
N PHE A 87 2.61 -7.34 -3.68
CA PHE A 87 1.18 -6.99 -3.68
C PHE A 87 0.36 -7.99 -4.51
N PRO A 88 0.06 -9.17 -4.00
CA PRO A 88 -0.64 -10.22 -4.76
C PRO A 88 -2.10 -9.88 -5.10
N PHE A 89 -2.64 -8.81 -4.54
CA PHE A 89 -3.99 -8.32 -4.79
C PHE A 89 -4.09 -7.37 -5.99
N VAL A 90 -2.97 -6.92 -6.53
CA VAL A 90 -2.93 -6.00 -7.67
C VAL A 90 -3.32 -6.71 -8.95
N GLU A 91 -4.08 -6.02 -9.79
CA GLU A 91 -4.42 -6.46 -11.13
C GLU A 91 -3.51 -5.79 -12.17
N PHE A 92 -3.27 -6.46 -13.27
CA PHE A 92 -2.47 -5.94 -14.37
C PHE A 92 -3.30 -5.85 -15.63
N VAL A 93 -3.01 -4.85 -16.46
CA VAL A 93 -3.66 -4.74 -17.76
C VAL A 93 -3.14 -5.80 -18.73
N LYS A 94 -4.03 -6.39 -19.52
CA LYS A 94 -3.70 -7.42 -20.52
C LYS A 94 -2.98 -6.83 -21.74
N SER A 95 -3.23 -5.59 -22.03
CA SER A 95 -2.73 -4.92 -23.23
C SER A 95 -2.49 -3.44 -22.93
N PRO A 96 -1.44 -2.83 -23.51
CA PRO A 96 -1.24 -1.39 -23.41
C PRO A 96 -2.34 -0.56 -24.10
N LYS A 97 -3.15 -1.18 -24.96
CA LYS A 97 -4.28 -0.55 -25.67
C LYS A 97 -5.63 -0.92 -25.04
N VAL A 98 -5.69 -1.22 -23.76
CA VAL A 98 -6.92 -1.51 -23.07
C VAL A 98 -7.79 -0.27 -22.92
N THR A 99 -9.11 -0.45 -23.01
CA THR A 99 -10.07 0.63 -22.72
C THR A 99 -10.45 0.68 -21.24
N LEU A 100 -10.91 1.83 -20.76
CA LEU A 100 -11.45 1.93 -19.40
C LEU A 100 -12.64 1.00 -19.17
N GLU A 101 -13.49 0.82 -20.18
CA GLU A 101 -14.64 -0.09 -20.11
C GLU A 101 -14.19 -1.55 -19.95
N GLU A 102 -13.13 -1.96 -20.64
CA GLU A 102 -12.54 -3.29 -20.47
C GLU A 102 -11.93 -3.48 -19.08
N ILE A 103 -11.27 -2.45 -18.52
CA ILE A 103 -10.78 -2.46 -17.14
C ILE A 103 -11.94 -2.56 -16.16
N TYR A 104 -12.97 -1.75 -16.36
CA TYR A 104 -14.17 -1.74 -15.53
C TYR A 104 -14.87 -3.10 -15.51
N SER A 105 -15.04 -3.71 -16.68
CA SER A 105 -15.68 -5.02 -16.83
C SER A 105 -14.77 -6.20 -16.49
N GLU A 106 -13.54 -5.98 -16.01
CA GLU A 106 -12.50 -6.98 -15.69
C GLU A 106 -11.99 -7.78 -16.91
N ARG A 107 -12.48 -7.48 -18.10
CA ARG A 107 -12.03 -8.17 -19.33
C ARG A 107 -10.62 -7.72 -19.77
N GLY A 108 -10.27 -6.48 -19.46
CA GLY A 108 -8.99 -5.85 -19.79
C GLY A 108 -7.89 -6.11 -18.76
N THR A 109 -8.18 -6.78 -17.65
CA THR A 109 -7.23 -7.02 -16.56
C THR A 109 -7.06 -8.52 -16.27
N TYR A 110 -6.01 -8.84 -15.54
CA TYR A 110 -5.77 -10.16 -14.99
C TYR A 110 -5.06 -10.06 -13.64
N ARG A 111 -5.20 -11.10 -12.83
CA ARG A 111 -4.42 -11.32 -11.61
C ARG A 111 -3.46 -12.48 -11.84
N HIS A 112 -2.33 -12.40 -11.25
CA HIS A 112 -1.43 -13.54 -11.23
C HIS A 112 -1.96 -14.63 -10.30
N ASP A 113 -2.18 -15.84 -10.81
CA ASP A 113 -2.54 -17.02 -10.02
C ASP A 113 -1.36 -17.56 -9.19
N THR A 114 -0.29 -16.81 -9.10
CA THR A 114 0.91 -17.23 -8.39
C THR A 114 0.64 -17.32 -6.90
N VAL A 115 0.74 -18.53 -6.36
CA VAL A 115 0.68 -18.77 -4.91
C VAL A 115 1.94 -18.18 -4.25
N ILE A 116 1.86 -16.91 -3.91
CA ILE A 116 2.98 -16.23 -3.24
C ILE A 116 3.01 -16.67 -1.78
N ARG A 117 3.94 -17.54 -1.47
CA ARG A 117 4.13 -18.05 -0.11
C ARG A 117 4.70 -16.98 0.80
N ARG A 118 4.20 -16.90 2.03
CA ARG A 118 4.73 -15.99 3.04
C ARG A 118 6.18 -16.31 3.38
N LEU A 119 6.98 -15.28 3.64
CA LEU A 119 8.34 -15.44 4.14
C LEU A 119 8.32 -15.95 5.58
N SER A 120 9.17 -16.92 5.90
CA SER A 120 9.44 -17.32 7.26
C SER A 120 10.29 -16.26 7.99
N GLU A 121 10.28 -16.25 9.31
CA GLU A 121 11.12 -15.33 10.11
C GLU A 121 12.61 -15.50 9.81
N ARG A 122 13.06 -16.72 9.53
CA ARG A 122 14.46 -16.97 9.13
C ARG A 122 14.79 -16.34 7.77
N GLU A 123 13.86 -16.40 6.80
CA GLU A 123 14.04 -15.77 5.50
C GLU A 123 14.08 -14.25 5.64
N LYS A 124 13.16 -13.67 6.45
CA LYS A 124 13.16 -12.23 6.74
C LYS A 124 14.46 -11.77 7.39
N LYS A 125 14.98 -12.51 8.38
CA LYS A 125 16.24 -12.19 9.04
C LYS A 125 17.42 -12.10 8.05
N ILE A 126 17.44 -12.95 7.01
CA ILE A 126 18.49 -12.92 5.98
C ILE A 126 18.26 -11.76 5.00
N LEU A 127 17.02 -11.41 4.69
CA LEU A 127 16.72 -10.29 3.80
C LEU A 127 17.05 -8.93 4.42
N THR A 128 16.98 -8.80 5.74
CA THR A 128 17.25 -7.53 6.43
C THR A 128 18.65 -6.98 6.14
N PRO A 129 19.78 -7.69 6.34
CA PRO A 129 21.10 -7.18 5.97
C PRO A 129 21.23 -6.91 4.46
N LEU A 130 20.60 -7.75 3.62
CA LEU A 130 20.61 -7.55 2.17
C LEU A 130 19.92 -6.26 1.74
N SER A 131 18.89 -5.82 2.45
CA SER A 131 18.22 -4.54 2.19
C SER A 131 19.09 -3.31 2.46
N TYR A 132 20.18 -3.48 3.21
CA TYR A 132 21.22 -2.48 3.42
C TYR A 132 22.42 -2.61 2.46
N GLY A 133 22.32 -3.49 1.46
CA GLY A 133 23.37 -3.72 0.47
C GLY A 133 24.50 -4.61 0.95
N MET A 134 24.38 -5.30 2.09
CA MET A 134 25.41 -6.20 2.61
C MET A 134 25.62 -7.39 1.67
N SER A 135 26.88 -7.77 1.49
CA SER A 135 27.29 -8.98 0.75
C SER A 135 26.87 -10.25 1.50
N ASP A 136 26.90 -11.38 0.80
CA ASP A 136 26.61 -12.69 1.40
C ASP A 136 27.57 -13.04 2.54
N LYS A 137 28.83 -12.57 2.48
CA LYS A 137 29.85 -12.77 3.51
C LYS A 137 29.52 -11.95 4.76
N GLU A 138 29.27 -10.65 4.61
CA GLU A 138 28.89 -9.76 5.71
C GLU A 138 27.57 -10.19 6.36
N THR A 139 26.58 -10.57 5.55
CA THR A 139 25.30 -11.12 6.04
C THR A 139 25.52 -12.37 6.88
N ALA A 140 26.40 -13.27 6.45
CA ALA A 140 26.73 -14.49 7.17
C ALA A 140 27.42 -14.20 8.52
N GLU A 141 28.34 -13.25 8.54
CA GLU A 141 29.07 -12.80 9.74
C GLU A 141 28.08 -12.16 10.75
N VAL A 142 27.27 -11.22 10.32
CA VAL A 142 26.29 -10.53 11.18
C VAL A 142 25.27 -11.49 11.80
N LEU A 143 24.85 -12.49 11.04
CA LEU A 143 23.83 -13.44 11.50
C LEU A 143 24.41 -14.71 12.17
N GLY A 144 25.71 -14.86 12.24
CA GLY A 144 26.36 -16.05 12.81
C GLY A 144 26.04 -17.34 12.05
N VAL A 145 25.87 -17.27 10.73
CA VAL A 145 25.56 -18.43 9.88
C VAL A 145 26.60 -18.63 8.79
N SER A 146 26.63 -19.79 8.14
CA SER A 146 27.54 -19.99 7.02
C SER A 146 27.09 -19.19 5.78
N ARG A 147 28.04 -18.72 4.97
CA ARG A 147 27.76 -18.10 3.66
C ARG A 147 26.89 -19.01 2.78
N ARG A 148 27.12 -20.32 2.83
CA ARG A 148 26.31 -21.31 2.11
C ARG A 148 24.85 -21.26 2.54
N THR A 149 24.56 -21.04 3.83
CA THR A 149 23.21 -20.88 4.36
C THR A 149 22.53 -19.64 3.78
N VAL A 150 23.26 -18.50 3.72
CA VAL A 150 22.75 -17.25 3.13
C VAL A 150 22.38 -17.48 1.66
N VAL A 151 23.31 -18.02 0.85
CA VAL A 151 23.10 -18.28 -0.59
C VAL A 151 21.90 -19.20 -0.81
N ARG A 152 21.79 -20.31 -0.07
CA ARG A 152 20.66 -21.25 -0.21
C ARG A 152 19.33 -20.60 0.18
N THR A 153 19.31 -19.74 1.18
CA THR A 153 18.08 -19.05 1.59
C THR A 153 17.69 -18.01 0.56
N LYS A 154 18.63 -17.26 0.00
CA LYS A 154 18.38 -16.33 -1.12
C LYS A 154 17.73 -17.06 -2.30
N GLN A 155 18.31 -18.19 -2.73
CA GLN A 155 17.77 -18.98 -3.82
C GLN A 155 16.33 -19.44 -3.53
N ARG A 156 16.08 -19.96 -2.33
CA ARG A 156 14.73 -20.36 -1.90
C ARG A 156 13.74 -19.20 -1.91
N VAL A 157 14.16 -18.00 -1.50
CA VAL A 157 13.30 -16.82 -1.54
C VAL A 157 13.00 -16.40 -2.97
N ILE A 158 13.99 -16.42 -3.86
CA ILE A 158 13.83 -16.15 -5.29
C ILE A 158 12.75 -17.08 -5.88
N GLU A 159 12.89 -18.38 -5.70
CA GLU A 159 11.92 -19.39 -6.18
C GLU A 159 10.53 -19.19 -5.56
N LYS A 160 10.48 -18.98 -4.24
CA LYS A 160 9.24 -18.83 -3.47
C LYS A 160 8.46 -17.57 -3.85
N LYS A 161 9.15 -16.53 -4.30
CA LYS A 161 8.59 -15.23 -4.68
C LYS A 161 8.47 -15.03 -6.19
N GLY A 162 8.86 -16.01 -6.98
CA GLY A 162 8.84 -15.92 -8.43
C GLY A 162 9.75 -14.84 -9.01
N LEU A 163 10.82 -14.48 -8.27
CA LEU A 163 11.82 -13.52 -8.73
C LEU A 163 12.75 -14.18 -9.76
N VAL A 164 13.26 -13.41 -10.71
CA VAL A 164 14.08 -13.97 -11.80
C VAL A 164 15.59 -13.85 -11.56
N SER A 165 16.00 -13.05 -10.54
CA SER A 165 17.44 -12.81 -10.29
C SER A 165 17.73 -12.37 -8.85
N THR A 166 19.01 -12.46 -8.48
CA THR A 166 19.50 -11.89 -7.22
C THR A 166 19.40 -10.37 -7.20
N GLY A 167 19.48 -9.69 -8.35
CA GLY A 167 19.25 -8.26 -8.45
C GLY A 167 17.82 -7.90 -8.09
N GLN A 168 16.83 -8.62 -8.59
CA GLN A 168 15.44 -8.45 -8.17
C GLN A 168 15.23 -8.74 -6.68
N LEU A 169 15.93 -9.73 -6.12
CA LEU A 169 15.86 -10.01 -4.69
C LEU A 169 16.38 -8.83 -3.85
N SER A 170 17.46 -8.18 -4.28
CA SER A 170 17.98 -6.99 -3.59
C SER A 170 16.97 -5.85 -3.59
N VAL A 171 16.37 -5.56 -4.75
CA VAL A 171 15.31 -4.54 -4.88
C VAL A 171 14.08 -4.93 -4.04
N PHE A 172 13.64 -6.18 -4.11
CA PHE A 172 12.55 -6.72 -3.29
C PHE A 172 12.82 -6.52 -1.80
N SER A 173 14.03 -6.83 -1.34
CA SER A 173 14.41 -6.67 0.07
C SER A 173 14.37 -5.21 0.51
N ALA A 174 14.87 -4.29 -0.33
CA ALA A 174 14.85 -2.85 -0.06
C ALA A 174 13.41 -2.31 0.01
N LEU A 175 12.55 -2.69 -0.94
CA LEU A 175 11.15 -2.29 -0.96
C LEU A 175 10.37 -2.87 0.23
N LEU A 176 10.58 -4.14 0.57
CA LEU A 176 9.93 -4.77 1.71
C LEU A 176 10.29 -4.07 3.03
N LYS A 177 11.56 -3.67 3.20
CA LYS A 177 12.00 -2.87 4.34
C LYS A 177 11.32 -1.52 4.36
N TRP A 178 11.33 -0.79 3.24
CA TRP A 178 10.72 0.52 3.13
C TRP A 178 9.21 0.49 3.45
N ILE A 179 8.46 -0.49 2.93
CA ILE A 179 7.04 -0.69 3.23
C ILE A 179 6.84 -0.89 4.74
N GLY A 180 7.66 -1.71 5.38
CA GLY A 180 7.57 -1.98 6.82
C GLY A 180 7.89 -0.75 7.69
N GLU A 181 8.84 0.09 7.28
CA GLU A 181 9.18 1.35 7.94
C GLU A 181 8.05 2.37 7.81
N GLU A 182 7.46 2.47 6.62
CA GLU A 182 6.30 3.31 6.35
C GLU A 182 5.08 2.92 7.21
N GLU A 183 4.74 1.63 7.27
CA GLU A 183 3.65 1.13 8.10
C GLU A 183 3.87 1.44 9.59
N THR A 184 5.12 1.31 10.06
CA THR A 184 5.47 1.60 11.44
C THR A 184 5.37 3.08 11.75
N SER A 185 5.77 3.94 10.83
CA SER A 185 5.73 5.40 10.97
C SER A 185 4.30 5.92 11.06
N VAL A 186 3.40 5.37 10.26
CA VAL A 186 1.96 5.73 10.28
C VAL A 186 1.33 5.31 11.61
N ARG A 187 1.53 4.07 12.06
CA ARG A 187 1.00 3.59 13.34
C ARG A 187 1.46 4.44 14.53
N LYS A 188 2.69 4.97 14.48
CA LYS A 188 3.19 5.88 15.52
C LYS A 188 2.48 7.23 15.48
N ARG A 189 2.21 7.77 14.28
CA ARG A 189 1.47 9.04 14.11
C ARG A 189 0.02 8.90 14.60
N GLU A 190 -0.66 7.83 14.23
CA GLU A 190 -2.03 7.53 14.68
C GLU A 190 -2.12 7.45 16.21
N LYS A 191 -1.25 6.71 16.86
CA LYS A 191 -1.19 6.63 18.33
C LYS A 191 -0.83 7.97 18.98
N GLY A 192 0.00 8.80 18.36
CA GLY A 192 0.31 10.16 18.81
C GLY A 192 -0.92 11.05 18.79
N VAL A 193 -1.71 11.01 17.73
CA VAL A 193 -2.94 11.81 17.57
C VAL A 193 -4.01 11.37 18.58
N GLU A 194 -4.20 10.05 18.79
CA GLU A 194 -5.12 9.53 19.80
C GLU A 194 -4.75 10.00 21.21
N SER A 195 -3.47 9.94 21.56
CA SER A 195 -3.00 10.39 22.89
C SER A 195 -3.16 11.91 23.10
N GLU A 196 -3.04 12.73 22.07
CA GLU A 196 -3.31 14.18 22.16
C GLU A 196 -4.81 14.49 22.28
N HIS A 197 -5.67 13.73 21.61
CA HIS A 197 -7.12 13.85 21.73
C HIS A 197 -7.62 13.45 23.12
N GLU A 198 -7.08 12.38 23.69
CA GLU A 198 -7.39 11.99 25.07
C GLU A 198 -6.95 13.05 26.08
N ARG A 199 -5.73 13.58 25.96
CA ARG A 199 -5.25 14.67 26.83
C ARG A 199 -6.10 15.94 26.72
N LYS A 200 -6.56 16.30 25.53
CA LYS A 200 -7.48 17.43 25.35
C LYS A 200 -8.83 17.17 26.00
N ARG A 201 -9.40 15.98 25.86
CA ARG A 201 -10.66 15.60 26.51
C ARG A 201 -10.57 15.62 28.03
N GLU A 202 -9.48 15.11 28.61
CA GLU A 202 -9.24 15.19 30.05
C GLU A 202 -9.03 16.63 30.55
N GLY A 203 -8.33 17.46 29.80
CA GLY A 203 -8.12 18.89 30.11
C GLY A 203 -9.43 19.67 30.10
N ASP A 204 -10.32 19.44 29.14
CA ASP A 204 -11.63 20.07 29.05
C ASP A 204 -12.57 19.58 30.16
N PHE A 205 -12.50 18.32 30.55
CA PHE A 205 -13.29 17.75 31.65
C PHE A 205 -12.87 18.32 33.02
N GLN A 206 -11.58 18.61 33.22
CA GLN A 206 -11.10 19.26 34.45
C GLN A 206 -11.46 20.74 34.51
N ARG A 207 -11.46 21.47 33.38
CA ARG A 207 -11.92 22.86 33.30
C ARG A 207 -13.39 23.00 33.63
N THR A 208 -14.25 22.08 33.22
CA THR A 208 -15.70 22.11 33.53
C THR A 208 -15.99 21.85 35.00
N ARG A 209 -15.11 21.13 35.72
CA ARG A 209 -15.28 20.92 37.17
C ARG A 209 -14.84 22.09 38.06
N GLN A 210 -14.02 23.01 37.57
CA GLN A 210 -13.52 24.15 38.35
C GLN A 210 -14.30 25.44 38.13
N GLY A 211 -15.30 25.48 37.27
CA GLY A 211 -16.07 26.68 36.96
C GLY A 211 -17.53 26.59 37.39
N HIS A 212 -17.86 26.83 38.63
CA HIS A 212 -18.82 27.80 39.17
C HIS A 212 -19.13 27.53 40.66
N PRO A 213 -18.72 28.39 41.59
CA PRO A 213 -19.44 28.50 42.85
C PRO A 213 -20.75 29.20 42.56
N PHE A 214 -21.86 28.46 42.58
CA PHE A 214 -23.21 29.00 42.56
C PHE A 214 -23.38 29.93 43.79
N ARG A 215 -23.21 31.25 43.65
CA ARG A 215 -23.71 32.21 44.59
C ARG A 215 -25.20 32.39 44.32
N GLY A 216 -25.99 31.58 44.99
CA GLY A 216 -27.44 31.79 45.08
C GLY A 216 -27.74 33.02 45.93
N VAL A 217 -28.08 34.11 45.26
CA VAL A 217 -28.76 35.25 45.91
C VAL A 217 -30.26 34.97 45.79
N PHE A 218 -30.87 34.50 46.87
CA PHE A 218 -32.34 34.46 46.97
C PHE A 218 -32.83 35.85 47.35
N PRO A 219 -33.81 36.44 46.63
CA PRO A 219 -34.50 37.66 47.08
C PRO A 219 -35.48 37.30 48.23
N PRO A 220 -35.70 38.21 49.22
CA PRO A 220 -36.67 38.00 50.27
C PRO A 220 -38.09 38.05 49.67
N LEU A 221 -38.93 37.12 50.12
CA LEU A 221 -40.37 37.10 49.84
C LEU A 221 -41.10 38.18 50.68
N PRO A 222 -42.25 38.69 50.15
CA PRO A 222 -43.02 39.74 50.82
C PRO A 222 -43.73 39.28 52.08
#